data_95544cf6b7cefe51aedfd30c0eb59c29
#
_entry.id   95544cf6b7cefe51aedfd30c0eb59c29
#
_cell.length_a   1.000
_cell.length_b   1.000
_cell.length_c   1.000
_cell.angle_alpha   90.00
_cell.angle_beta   90.00
_cell.angle_gamma   90.00
#
_symmetry.space_group_name_H-M   'P 1'
#
loop_
_entity.id
_entity.type
_entity.pdbx_description
1 polymer ?
#
loop_
_entity_poly.entity_id
_entity_poly.type
_entity_poly.pdbx_seq_one_letter_code
_entity_poly.pdbx_strand_id
1 'polypeptide(L)'
;MSFLTFAQVPQLFNYQGIARDAAGNPLVGQPLSLKIAIMPTADAVIPEYEETQQVRTNEFGLYSLQIGNGSSTSIKTLKDVKWETGNKYIKVSIDPLGGSNYVDMGTSQLLSVPYAIYADKSGSTRESATDKTRAGAVSTSAAGTGTVNFLPKFTAANTIFNSQIFDNGTNVGIGTSSPGAKLHLHTA
;
A
#
# COMPACT_ATOMS: atom_id res chain seq x y z
N MET A 1 5.15 -25.96 -17.21
CA MET A 1 5.56 -24.57 -16.94
C MET A 1 4.37 -23.86 -16.33
N SER A 2 4.39 -23.52 -15.04
CA SER A 2 3.27 -22.82 -14.36
C SER A 2 3.56 -21.32 -14.45
N PHE A 3 2.71 -20.57 -15.14
CA PHE A 3 2.80 -19.11 -15.16
C PHE A 3 2.09 -18.58 -13.92
N LEU A 4 2.83 -17.99 -12.99
CA LEU A 4 2.27 -17.21 -11.90
C LEU A 4 1.78 -15.88 -12.46
N THR A 5 0.49 -15.78 -12.73
CA THR A 5 -0.16 -14.51 -13.03
C THR A 5 -0.38 -13.73 -11.73
N PHE A 6 0.42 -12.71 -11.51
CA PHE A 6 0.15 -11.72 -10.47
C PHE A 6 -0.96 -10.79 -10.96
N ALA A 7 -2.11 -10.83 -10.32
CA ALA A 7 -3.16 -9.84 -10.52
C ALA A 7 -2.65 -8.49 -9.97
N GLN A 8 -2.18 -7.60 -10.84
CA GLN A 8 -1.84 -6.24 -10.47
C GLN A 8 -3.13 -5.41 -10.39
N VAL A 9 -3.35 -4.77 -9.25
CA VAL A 9 -4.42 -3.76 -9.11
C VAL A 9 -4.12 -2.61 -10.06
N PRO A 10 -5.06 -2.21 -10.96
CA PRO A 10 -4.88 -1.05 -11.81
C PRO A 10 -4.60 0.19 -10.97
N GLN A 11 -3.49 0.87 -11.25
CA GLN A 11 -3.12 2.10 -10.54
C GLN A 11 -3.71 3.30 -11.29
N LEU A 12 -5.03 3.34 -11.36
CA LEU A 12 -5.79 4.38 -12.05
C LEU A 12 -6.83 4.93 -11.10
N PHE A 13 -7.15 6.21 -11.23
CA PHE A 13 -8.29 6.78 -10.53
C PHE A 13 -9.07 7.74 -11.44
N ASN A 14 -10.39 7.75 -11.25
CA ASN A 14 -11.28 8.57 -12.06
C ASN A 14 -11.18 10.03 -11.67
N TYR A 15 -11.18 10.90 -12.67
CA TYR A 15 -11.27 12.34 -12.53
C TYR A 15 -12.37 12.88 -13.42
N GLN A 16 -13.15 13.83 -12.91
CA GLN A 16 -14.22 14.50 -13.64
C GLN A 16 -14.14 15.99 -13.42
N GLY A 17 -14.48 16.75 -14.44
CA GLY A 17 -14.52 18.19 -14.36
C GLY A 17 -15.53 18.78 -15.35
N ILE A 18 -15.86 20.04 -15.18
CA ILE A 18 -16.69 20.81 -16.11
C ILE A 18 -15.80 21.89 -16.70
N ALA A 19 -15.65 21.86 -18.03
CA ALA A 19 -14.94 22.90 -18.76
C ALA A 19 -15.88 24.04 -19.08
N ARG A 20 -15.43 25.28 -18.80
CA ARG A 20 -16.17 26.51 -19.04
C ARG A 20 -15.31 27.52 -19.78
N ASP A 21 -15.95 28.40 -20.53
CA ASP A 21 -15.29 29.56 -21.13
C ASP A 21 -15.05 30.66 -20.08
N ALA A 22 -14.41 31.76 -20.47
CA ALA A 22 -14.14 32.90 -19.60
C ALA A 22 -15.41 33.61 -19.11
N ALA A 23 -16.55 33.44 -19.77
CA ALA A 23 -17.84 33.94 -19.38
C ALA A 23 -18.61 33.00 -18.45
N GLY A 24 -18.04 31.79 -18.17
CA GLY A 24 -18.64 30.79 -17.29
C GLY A 24 -19.57 29.82 -18.01
N ASN A 25 -19.75 29.92 -19.33
CA ASN A 25 -20.59 28.99 -20.10
C ASN A 25 -19.88 27.64 -20.29
N PRO A 26 -20.62 26.51 -20.25
CA PRO A 26 -20.02 25.21 -20.51
C PRO A 26 -19.50 25.06 -21.94
N LEU A 27 -18.33 24.50 -22.13
CA LEU A 27 -17.78 24.12 -23.43
C LEU A 27 -18.43 22.81 -23.89
N VAL A 28 -19.45 22.92 -24.74
CA VAL A 28 -20.31 21.79 -25.14
C VAL A 28 -19.71 21.01 -26.31
N GLY A 29 -19.61 19.70 -26.19
CA GLY A 29 -19.20 18.80 -27.28
C GLY A 29 -17.81 19.07 -27.85
N GLN A 30 -16.96 19.76 -27.09
CA GLN A 30 -15.67 20.26 -27.54
C GLN A 30 -14.53 19.29 -27.22
N PRO A 31 -13.59 19.05 -28.13
CA PRO A 31 -12.35 18.37 -27.80
C PRO A 31 -11.49 19.27 -26.90
N LEU A 32 -10.95 18.70 -25.83
CA LEU A 32 -10.02 19.38 -24.92
C LEU A 32 -8.75 18.55 -24.80
N SER A 33 -7.62 19.22 -24.64
CA SER A 33 -6.39 18.61 -24.19
C SER A 33 -6.18 18.97 -22.71
N LEU A 34 -5.98 17.97 -21.88
CA LEU A 34 -5.69 18.15 -20.46
C LEU A 34 -4.26 17.74 -20.18
N LYS A 35 -3.60 18.53 -19.34
CA LYS A 35 -2.35 18.17 -18.71
C LYS A 35 -2.59 18.07 -17.20
N ILE A 36 -2.30 16.90 -16.65
CA ILE A 36 -2.55 16.57 -15.26
C ILE A 36 -1.23 16.23 -14.61
N ALA A 37 -0.96 16.86 -13.47
CA ALA A 37 0.25 16.63 -12.71
C ALA A 37 -0.05 16.31 -11.25
N ILE A 38 0.68 15.35 -10.67
CA ILE A 38 0.69 15.07 -9.24
C ILE A 38 1.88 15.80 -8.62
N MET A 39 1.57 16.71 -7.71
CA MET A 39 2.53 17.61 -7.08
C MET A 39 2.82 17.16 -5.65
N PRO A 40 4.09 17.23 -5.18
CA PRO A 40 4.44 16.92 -3.79
C PRO A 40 3.95 17.97 -2.79
N THR A 41 3.78 19.23 -3.21
CA THR A 41 3.22 20.33 -2.43
C THR A 41 2.39 21.23 -3.34
N ALA A 42 1.57 22.12 -2.76
CA ALA A 42 0.70 23.00 -3.54
C ALA A 42 1.47 24.01 -4.40
N ASP A 43 2.65 24.40 -3.98
CA ASP A 43 3.54 25.40 -4.60
C ASP A 43 4.74 24.78 -5.34
N ALA A 44 4.79 23.44 -5.43
CA ALA A 44 5.88 22.76 -6.13
C ALA A 44 5.91 23.13 -7.62
N VAL A 45 7.12 23.27 -8.15
CA VAL A 45 7.36 23.55 -9.58
C VAL A 45 7.52 22.25 -10.37
N ILE A 46 8.10 21.22 -9.74
CA ILE A 46 8.42 19.93 -10.38
C ILE A 46 7.39 18.90 -9.93
N PRO A 47 6.64 18.30 -10.86
CA PRO A 47 5.69 17.24 -10.54
C PRO A 47 6.42 15.91 -10.23
N GLU A 48 5.79 15.09 -9.40
CA GLU A 48 6.19 13.68 -9.24
C GLU A 48 5.73 12.83 -10.42
N TYR A 49 4.58 13.19 -11.00
CA TYR A 49 4.01 12.54 -12.18
C TYR A 49 3.29 13.58 -13.04
N GLU A 50 3.36 13.44 -14.37
CA GLU A 50 2.63 14.29 -15.30
C GLU A 50 2.20 13.48 -16.53
N GLU A 51 0.97 13.68 -16.97
CA GLU A 51 0.43 13.10 -18.20
C GLU A 51 -0.42 14.09 -18.98
N THR A 52 -0.64 13.78 -20.25
CA THR A 52 -1.59 14.48 -21.11
C THR A 52 -2.66 13.53 -21.62
N GLN A 53 -3.90 14.00 -21.67
CA GLN A 53 -5.02 13.26 -22.24
C GLN A 53 -5.88 14.17 -23.11
N GLN A 54 -6.44 13.59 -24.18
CA GLN A 54 -7.49 14.24 -24.96
C GLN A 54 -8.85 13.66 -24.55
N VAL A 55 -9.80 14.55 -24.29
CA VAL A 55 -11.16 14.20 -23.90
C VAL A 55 -12.15 15.04 -24.72
N ARG A 56 -13.41 14.63 -24.70
CA ARG A 56 -14.51 15.38 -25.28
C ARG A 56 -15.55 15.67 -24.21
N THR A 57 -15.98 16.94 -24.13
CA THR A 57 -17.05 17.32 -23.23
C THR A 57 -18.41 16.87 -23.74
N ASN A 58 -19.36 16.65 -22.84
CA ASN A 58 -20.76 16.39 -23.16
C ASN A 58 -21.54 17.72 -23.31
N GLU A 59 -22.88 17.62 -23.39
CA GLU A 59 -23.80 18.75 -23.51
C GLU A 59 -23.79 19.72 -22.31
N PHE A 60 -23.23 19.32 -21.16
CA PHE A 60 -23.07 20.14 -19.97
C PHE A 60 -21.63 20.65 -19.77
N GLY A 61 -20.75 20.44 -20.74
CA GLY A 61 -19.33 20.74 -20.60
C GLY A 61 -18.57 19.77 -19.70
N LEU A 62 -19.22 18.66 -19.26
CA LEU A 62 -18.60 17.65 -18.41
C LEU A 62 -17.64 16.78 -19.23
N TYR A 63 -16.47 16.52 -18.66
CA TYR A 63 -15.51 15.52 -19.15
C TYR A 63 -15.16 14.55 -18.02
N SER A 64 -14.77 13.35 -18.42
CA SER A 64 -14.32 12.28 -17.51
C SER A 64 -13.11 11.60 -18.12
N LEU A 65 -12.14 11.27 -17.27
CA LEU A 65 -10.92 10.56 -17.64
C LEU A 65 -10.41 9.68 -16.50
N GLN A 66 -9.44 8.82 -16.80
CA GLN A 66 -8.73 8.01 -15.81
C GLN A 66 -7.28 8.49 -15.74
N ILE A 67 -6.89 9.05 -14.60
CA ILE A 67 -5.50 9.45 -14.35
C ILE A 67 -4.65 8.19 -14.24
N GLY A 68 -3.50 8.20 -14.89
CA GLY A 68 -2.63 7.04 -15.06
C GLY A 68 -2.76 6.32 -16.41
N ASN A 69 -3.77 6.70 -17.24
CA ASN A 69 -4.02 6.13 -18.57
C ASN A 69 -3.65 7.08 -19.72
N GLY A 70 -3.08 8.24 -19.41
CA GLY A 70 -2.68 9.24 -20.39
C GLY A 70 -1.30 8.97 -20.98
N SER A 71 -0.92 9.84 -21.92
CA SER A 71 0.44 9.89 -22.41
C SER A 71 1.33 10.58 -21.39
N SER A 72 2.17 9.80 -20.71
CA SER A 72 3.12 10.37 -19.75
C SER A 72 4.12 11.29 -20.47
N THR A 73 4.29 12.49 -19.94
CA THR A 73 5.30 13.43 -20.41
C THR A 73 6.65 13.26 -19.70
N SER A 74 6.70 12.35 -18.73
CA SER A 74 7.90 11.98 -17.98
C SER A 74 8.17 10.48 -18.08
N ILE A 75 9.40 10.05 -17.73
CA ILE A 75 9.77 8.63 -17.63
C ILE A 75 9.05 7.93 -16.47
N LYS A 76 8.46 8.71 -15.55
CA LYS A 76 7.77 8.21 -14.35
C LYS A 76 6.35 7.79 -14.67
N THR A 77 5.93 6.72 -14.04
CA THR A 77 4.55 6.23 -14.04
C THR A 77 3.84 6.67 -12.75
N LEU A 78 2.53 6.53 -12.69
CA LEU A 78 1.75 6.83 -11.48
C LEU A 78 2.18 5.98 -10.26
N LYS A 79 2.84 4.84 -10.49
CA LYS A 79 3.43 3.97 -9.45
C LYS A 79 4.64 4.59 -8.78
N ASP A 80 5.33 5.49 -9.47
CA ASP A 80 6.56 6.11 -8.97
C ASP A 80 6.27 7.31 -8.05
N VAL A 81 5.00 7.70 -7.92
CA VAL A 81 4.56 8.73 -7.00
C VAL A 81 4.69 8.21 -5.57
N LYS A 82 5.33 8.98 -4.73
CA LYS A 82 5.56 8.64 -3.32
C LYS A 82 4.31 8.92 -2.47
N TRP A 83 3.28 8.08 -2.63
CA TRP A 83 1.99 8.23 -1.96
C TRP A 83 2.08 8.20 -0.44
N GLU A 84 3.10 7.52 0.11
CA GLU A 84 3.36 7.38 1.53
C GLU A 84 3.97 8.63 2.19
N THR A 85 4.41 9.61 1.40
CA THR A 85 5.07 10.81 1.92
C THR A 85 4.21 12.04 1.77
N GLY A 86 3.70 12.57 2.87
CA GLY A 86 2.99 13.84 2.94
C GLY A 86 1.71 13.90 2.10
N ASN A 87 1.13 15.08 2.04
CA ASN A 87 -0.04 15.35 1.19
C ASN A 87 0.36 15.41 -0.28
N LYS A 88 -0.55 14.97 -1.16
CA LYS A 88 -0.39 15.12 -2.61
C LYS A 88 -1.42 16.11 -3.16
N TYR A 89 -1.05 16.76 -4.22
CA TYR A 89 -1.89 17.74 -4.90
C TYR A 89 -2.03 17.39 -6.36
N ILE A 90 -3.18 17.63 -6.92
CA ILE A 90 -3.44 17.55 -8.34
C ILE A 90 -3.45 18.95 -8.94
N LYS A 91 -2.66 19.15 -9.96
CA LYS A 91 -2.64 20.34 -10.80
C LYS A 91 -3.22 20.00 -12.16
N VAL A 92 -4.19 20.76 -12.60
CA VAL A 92 -4.87 20.57 -13.87
C VAL A 92 -4.65 21.77 -14.75
N SER A 93 -4.24 21.53 -16.00
CA SER A 93 -4.15 22.57 -17.02
C SER A 93 -4.90 22.10 -18.26
N ILE A 94 -5.58 22.99 -18.95
CA ILE A 94 -6.47 22.71 -20.09
C ILE A 94 -6.07 23.54 -21.28
N ASP A 95 -5.97 22.90 -22.46
CA ASP A 95 -6.07 23.60 -23.74
C ASP A 95 -7.48 23.39 -24.30
N PRO A 96 -8.32 24.42 -24.33
CA PRO A 96 -9.70 24.31 -24.81
C PRO A 96 -9.82 24.08 -26.32
N LEU A 97 -8.73 24.19 -27.06
CA LEU A 97 -8.68 23.92 -28.50
C LEU A 97 -8.13 22.54 -28.86
N GLY A 98 -7.84 21.70 -27.82
CA GLY A 98 -7.33 20.36 -28.02
C GLY A 98 -5.87 20.28 -28.47
N GLY A 99 -5.12 21.37 -28.36
CA GLY A 99 -3.70 21.46 -28.70
C GLY A 99 -2.77 21.29 -27.51
N SER A 100 -1.75 22.14 -27.42
CA SER A 100 -0.72 22.11 -26.37
C SER A 100 -0.54 23.46 -25.64
N ASN A 101 -1.44 24.41 -25.84
CA ASN A 101 -1.42 25.71 -25.18
C ASN A 101 -2.18 25.65 -23.84
N TYR A 102 -1.57 24.99 -22.86
CA TYR A 102 -2.19 24.71 -21.59
C TYR A 102 -2.33 25.96 -20.71
N VAL A 103 -3.54 26.22 -20.25
CA VAL A 103 -3.87 27.23 -19.24
C VAL A 103 -4.06 26.52 -17.90
N ASP A 104 -3.42 27.04 -16.87
CA ASP A 104 -3.52 26.48 -15.50
C ASP A 104 -4.91 26.73 -14.93
N MET A 105 -5.58 25.67 -14.48
CA MET A 105 -6.89 25.70 -13.84
C MET A 105 -6.80 25.65 -12.31
N GLY A 106 -5.60 25.56 -11.77
CA GLY A 106 -5.34 25.52 -10.35
C GLY A 106 -4.84 24.17 -9.83
N THR A 107 -4.52 24.21 -8.55
CA THR A 107 -4.00 23.07 -7.80
C THR A 107 -4.91 22.79 -6.62
N SER A 108 -5.29 21.55 -6.42
CA SER A 108 -6.11 21.12 -5.29
C SER A 108 -5.49 19.92 -4.58
N GLN A 109 -5.70 19.81 -3.27
CA GLN A 109 -5.21 18.69 -2.49
C GLN A 109 -5.99 17.42 -2.83
N LEU A 110 -5.27 16.30 -2.99
CA LEU A 110 -5.87 14.98 -3.07
C LEU A 110 -6.17 14.48 -1.66
N LEU A 111 -7.44 14.25 -1.40
CA LEU A 111 -7.92 13.73 -0.12
C LEU A 111 -8.15 12.23 -0.23
N SER A 112 -7.81 11.50 0.85
CA SER A 112 -8.06 10.08 0.93
C SER A 112 -9.56 9.77 0.94
N VAL A 113 -9.98 8.77 0.17
CA VAL A 113 -11.33 8.22 0.26
C VAL A 113 -11.43 7.28 1.49
N PRO A 114 -12.64 7.08 2.07
CA PRO A 114 -12.83 6.28 3.27
C PRO A 114 -12.21 4.87 3.20
N TYR A 115 -12.27 4.22 2.04
CA TYR A 115 -11.65 2.90 1.84
C TYR A 115 -10.11 2.93 1.90
N ALA A 116 -9.48 3.99 1.43
CA ALA A 116 -8.02 4.15 1.53
C ALA A 116 -7.58 4.33 2.99
N ILE A 117 -8.35 5.08 3.79
CA ILE A 117 -8.12 5.24 5.24
C ILE A 117 -8.26 3.90 5.97
N TYR A 118 -9.22 3.05 5.55
CA TYR A 118 -9.39 1.72 6.11
C TYR A 118 -8.23 0.78 5.74
N ALA A 119 -7.77 0.83 4.48
CA ALA A 119 -6.65 0.02 4.00
C ALA A 119 -5.34 0.37 4.71
N ASP A 120 -5.08 1.64 4.98
CA ASP A 120 -3.93 2.08 5.77
C ASP A 120 -3.92 1.45 7.17
N LYS A 121 -5.08 1.43 7.84
CA LYS A 121 -5.23 0.77 9.15
C LYS A 121 -5.03 -0.76 9.08
N SER A 122 -5.41 -1.41 7.98
CA SER A 122 -5.22 -2.86 7.81
C SER A 122 -3.77 -3.21 7.45
N GLY A 123 -3.06 -2.34 6.74
CA GLY A 123 -1.64 -2.48 6.43
C GLY A 123 -0.74 -2.37 7.65
N SER A 124 -1.11 -1.55 8.63
CA SER A 124 -0.36 -1.36 9.88
C SER A 124 -0.31 -2.60 10.78
N THR A 125 -1.10 -3.64 10.50
CA THR A 125 -1.02 -4.94 11.21
C THR A 125 0.17 -5.79 10.79
N ARG A 126 0.97 -5.37 9.80
CA ARG A 126 2.21 -6.05 9.38
C ARG A 126 3.45 -5.58 10.12
N GLU A 127 3.32 -4.59 11.00
CA GLU A 127 4.46 -4.10 11.75
C GLU A 127 4.73 -4.88 13.00
N SER A 128 5.93 -5.36 12.97
CA SER A 128 6.87 -5.50 14.09
C SER A 128 6.35 -6.24 15.31
N ALA A 129 6.92 -7.39 15.50
CA ALA A 129 6.89 -8.21 16.72
C ALA A 129 7.36 -7.47 18.01
N THR A 130 7.27 -6.14 18.07
CA THR A 130 7.65 -5.32 19.22
C THR A 130 6.50 -4.62 19.94
N ASP A 131 5.28 -4.62 19.38
CA ASP A 131 4.13 -4.05 20.12
C ASP A 131 3.46 -5.10 21.02
N LYS A 132 3.93 -5.14 22.27
CA LYS A 132 3.45 -6.03 23.34
C LYS A 132 2.13 -5.59 23.96
N THR A 133 1.42 -4.60 23.44
CA THR A 133 0.26 -3.99 24.12
C THR A 133 -1.09 -4.36 23.52
N ARG A 134 -1.16 -5.22 22.52
CA ARG A 134 -2.44 -5.62 21.94
C ARG A 134 -3.03 -6.84 22.65
N ALA A 135 -3.84 -6.60 23.67
CA ALA A 135 -4.70 -7.62 24.26
C ALA A 135 -5.65 -8.18 23.18
N GLY A 136 -5.44 -9.44 22.79
CA GLY A 136 -6.33 -10.18 21.88
C GLY A 136 -5.74 -10.63 20.54
N ALA A 137 -4.51 -10.29 20.20
CA ALA A 137 -3.83 -10.92 19.08
C ALA A 137 -3.29 -12.28 19.53
N VAL A 138 -3.87 -13.37 19.02
CA VAL A 138 -3.26 -14.70 19.16
C VAL A 138 -1.96 -14.65 18.34
N SER A 139 -0.85 -14.34 19.01
CA SER A 139 0.47 -14.54 18.44
C SER A 139 0.69 -16.04 18.25
N THR A 140 0.70 -16.50 17.01
CA THR A 140 1.03 -17.90 16.67
C THR A 140 2.54 -18.18 16.79
N SER A 141 3.34 -17.20 17.14
CA SER A 141 4.78 -17.35 17.41
C SER A 141 5.03 -17.23 18.91
N ALA A 142 5.31 -18.35 19.53
CA ALA A 142 5.86 -18.36 20.88
C ALA A 142 7.30 -17.83 20.80
N ALA A 143 7.56 -16.70 21.46
CA ALA A 143 8.91 -16.17 21.58
C ALA A 143 9.64 -16.89 22.71
N GLY A 144 10.72 -17.62 22.38
CA GLY A 144 11.54 -18.29 23.37
C GLY A 144 12.81 -18.86 22.77
N THR A 145 13.83 -18.98 23.60
CA THR A 145 15.09 -19.65 23.24
C THR A 145 14.99 -21.11 23.68
N GLY A 146 14.58 -21.97 22.76
CA GLY A 146 14.61 -23.42 22.98
C GLY A 146 15.91 -24.03 22.50
N THR A 147 16.36 -25.09 23.16
CA THR A 147 17.46 -25.94 22.67
C THR A 147 16.85 -27.12 21.90
N VAL A 148 17.50 -27.54 20.81
CA VAL A 148 17.06 -28.69 20.01
C VAL A 148 16.89 -29.92 20.92
N ASN A 149 15.87 -30.70 20.63
CA ASN A 149 15.53 -31.95 21.34
C ASN A 149 14.92 -31.79 22.74
N PHE A 150 14.69 -30.57 23.23
CA PHE A 150 13.92 -30.36 24.46
C PHE A 150 12.48 -30.02 24.17
N LEU A 151 11.55 -30.60 24.91
CA LEU A 151 10.14 -30.17 24.86
C LEU A 151 10.02 -28.77 25.44
N PRO A 152 9.28 -27.88 24.79
CA PRO A 152 9.05 -26.53 25.31
C PRO A 152 8.07 -26.54 26.47
N LYS A 153 8.26 -25.63 27.43
CA LYS A 153 7.29 -25.33 28.49
C LYS A 153 7.09 -23.84 28.66
N PHE A 154 5.88 -23.44 29.02
CA PHE A 154 5.64 -22.05 29.40
C PHE A 154 6.24 -21.80 30.79
N THR A 155 7.03 -20.73 30.92
CA THR A 155 7.59 -20.26 32.18
C THR A 155 6.98 -18.94 32.63
N ALA A 156 6.30 -18.25 31.72
CA ALA A 156 5.45 -17.08 31.95
C ALA A 156 4.39 -17.00 30.85
N ALA A 157 3.46 -16.06 30.94
CA ALA A 157 2.28 -15.99 30.05
C ALA A 157 2.62 -16.03 28.54
N ASN A 158 3.79 -15.51 28.12
CA ASN A 158 4.22 -15.47 26.72
C ASN A 158 5.69 -15.90 26.53
N THR A 159 6.23 -16.68 27.47
CA THR A 159 7.64 -17.05 27.44
C THR A 159 7.78 -18.56 27.50
N ILE A 160 8.51 -19.12 26.53
CA ILE A 160 8.74 -20.56 26.40
C ILE A 160 10.23 -20.83 26.59
N PHE A 161 10.55 -21.80 27.43
CA PHE A 161 11.89 -22.35 27.63
C PHE A 161 11.86 -23.88 27.55
N ASN A 162 13.04 -24.50 27.67
CA ASN A 162 13.15 -25.94 27.75
C ASN A 162 12.44 -26.50 29.02
N SER A 163 11.74 -27.61 28.83
CA SER A 163 11.33 -28.45 29.96
C SER A 163 12.51 -29.34 30.39
N GLN A 164 12.26 -30.19 31.37
CA GLN A 164 13.19 -31.28 31.75
C GLN A 164 13.03 -32.51 30.86
N ILE A 165 12.17 -32.47 29.83
CA ILE A 165 11.93 -33.57 28.91
C ILE A 165 12.77 -33.37 27.67
N PHE A 166 13.61 -34.34 27.38
CA PHE A 166 14.52 -34.41 26.24
C PHE A 166 14.12 -35.57 25.34
N ASP A 167 14.05 -35.34 24.03
CA ASP A 167 13.73 -36.36 23.02
C ASP A 167 14.80 -36.31 21.90
N ASN A 168 15.60 -37.35 21.76
CA ASN A 168 16.62 -37.45 20.74
C ASN A 168 16.13 -38.15 19.45
N GLY A 169 14.80 -38.31 19.28
CA GLY A 169 14.18 -39.02 18.16
C GLY A 169 14.15 -40.53 18.30
N THR A 170 14.85 -41.12 19.30
CA THR A 170 14.89 -42.55 19.59
C THR A 170 14.42 -42.85 21.01
N ASN A 171 14.86 -42.05 21.96
CA ASN A 171 14.64 -42.25 23.40
C ASN A 171 14.19 -40.91 24.03
N VAL A 172 13.33 -40.98 25.06
CA VAL A 172 12.91 -39.86 25.85
C VAL A 172 13.56 -39.89 27.22
N GLY A 173 14.16 -38.78 27.63
CA GLY A 173 14.74 -38.57 28.95
C GLY A 173 13.94 -37.55 29.78
N ILE A 174 13.73 -37.81 31.03
CA ILE A 174 13.21 -36.83 32.01
C ILE A 174 14.32 -36.61 33.03
N GLY A 175 14.79 -35.38 33.13
CA GLY A 175 15.91 -34.99 33.97
C GLY A 175 17.28 -35.41 33.42
N THR A 176 17.38 -35.93 32.20
CA THR A 176 18.62 -36.29 31.53
C THR A 176 18.54 -35.98 30.03
N SER A 177 19.66 -35.54 29.45
CA SER A 177 19.84 -35.37 28.01
C SER A 177 20.54 -36.55 27.33
N SER A 178 20.82 -37.64 28.09
CA SER A 178 21.47 -38.86 27.60
C SER A 178 20.67 -40.10 27.99
N PRO A 179 19.43 -40.26 27.42
CA PRO A 179 18.59 -41.42 27.77
C PRO A 179 19.14 -42.72 27.24
N GLY A 180 19.43 -43.67 28.15
CA GLY A 180 19.92 -45.00 27.82
C GLY A 180 18.87 -46.05 27.52
N ALA A 181 17.56 -45.68 27.62
CA ALA A 181 16.42 -46.56 27.32
C ALA A 181 15.32 -45.73 26.67
N LYS A 182 14.30 -46.41 26.07
CA LYS A 182 13.16 -45.73 25.41
C LYS A 182 12.51 -44.65 26.29
N LEU A 183 12.42 -44.90 27.57
CA LEU A 183 12.06 -43.92 28.60
C LEU A 183 13.09 -44.03 29.73
N HIS A 184 13.82 -42.95 29.99
CA HIS A 184 14.80 -42.85 31.05
C HIS A 184 14.42 -41.74 32.02
N LEU A 185 14.10 -42.09 33.27
CA LEU A 185 13.89 -41.12 34.36
C LEU A 185 15.20 -41.06 35.15
N HIS A 186 15.75 -39.86 35.25
CA HIS A 186 16.93 -39.62 36.08
C HIS A 186 16.46 -39.08 37.43
N THR A 187 16.83 -39.81 38.48
CA THR A 187 16.64 -39.36 39.87
C THR A 187 17.95 -38.84 40.39
N ALA A 188 17.96 -37.64 40.93
CA ALA A 188 19.13 -37.06 41.59
C ALA A 188 19.52 -37.82 42.84
#